data_6f1c2facbe376ed13bd86dfb335b55e8
#
_entry.id   6f1c2facbe376ed13bd86dfb335b55e8
#
_cell.length_a   1.000
_cell.length_b   1.000
_cell.length_c   1.000
_cell.angle_alpha   90.00
_cell.angle_beta   90.00
_cell.angle_gamma   90.00
#
_symmetry.space_group_name_H-M   'P 1'
#
loop_
_entity.id
_entity.type
_entity.pdbx_description
1 polymer ?
#
loop_
_entity_poly.entity_id
_entity_poly.type
_entity_poly.pdbx_seq_one_letter_code
_entity_poly.pdbx_strand_id
1 'polypeptide(L)'
;WFRRLPLVGRWLNFWFELPLIKLVGVWAQKLRTPIAWLAILCGVGTAVYTGLLLRSFPAATLWANDLVPPLFTVSAFSTALAFQLLVLYGVLHQHDALARWYERLDMLLIAVEIVLIFSIMLVILPGNLSGQATLHILLHSWGWIIGFLIIGLILPFLLEIKGTFNGWKGSAPVILTACMVLLGGFLLRHYFLASGVYVFPWANAGHDGVLGAGIYHVLTSH
;
A
#
# COMPACT_ATOMS: atom_id res chain seq x y z
N TRP A 1 -26.02 -2.94 11.34
CA TRP A 1 -25.07 -2.09 12.02
C TRP A 1 -25.22 -0.61 11.61
N PHE A 2 -25.28 -0.28 10.32
CA PHE A 2 -25.56 1.06 9.79
C PHE A 2 -26.90 1.67 10.28
N ARG A 3 -27.86 0.87 10.70
CA ARG A 3 -29.12 1.32 11.32
C ARG A 3 -28.95 2.09 12.63
N ARG A 4 -27.80 2.00 13.30
CA ARG A 4 -27.54 2.69 14.58
C ARG A 4 -26.96 4.11 14.42
N LEU A 5 -26.61 4.53 13.21
CA LEU A 5 -26.15 5.90 12.93
C LEU A 5 -27.35 6.84 12.80
N PRO A 6 -27.48 7.89 13.63
CA PRO A 6 -28.73 8.66 13.76
C PRO A 6 -29.14 9.42 12.48
N LEU A 7 -28.20 9.81 11.64
CA LEU A 7 -28.48 10.53 10.39
C LEU A 7 -28.67 9.60 9.17
N VAL A 8 -27.88 8.53 9.11
CA VAL A 8 -27.87 7.58 7.97
C VAL A 8 -28.94 6.51 8.14
N GLY A 9 -29.24 6.12 9.39
CA GLY A 9 -30.19 5.06 9.72
C GLY A 9 -31.63 5.38 9.26
N ARG A 10 -32.02 6.65 9.30
CA ARG A 10 -33.38 7.08 8.92
C ARG A 10 -33.60 7.01 7.40
N TRP A 11 -32.58 7.36 6.63
CA TRP A 11 -32.61 7.30 5.16
C TRP A 11 -32.48 5.84 4.67
N LEU A 12 -31.61 5.05 5.28
CA LEU A 12 -31.42 3.64 4.98
C LEU A 12 -32.64 2.79 5.34
N ASN A 13 -33.37 3.08 6.44
CA ASN A 13 -34.56 2.34 6.81
C ASN A 13 -35.65 2.42 5.74
N PHE A 14 -35.85 3.56 5.10
CA PHE A 14 -36.77 3.72 3.99
C PHE A 14 -36.45 2.79 2.82
N TRP A 15 -35.17 2.68 2.46
CA TRP A 15 -34.71 1.81 1.37
C TRP A 15 -34.78 0.32 1.76
N PHE A 16 -34.46 -0.02 3.01
CA PHE A 16 -34.49 -1.41 3.49
C PHE A 16 -35.91 -1.97 3.72
N GLU A 17 -36.93 -1.15 3.74
CA GLU A 17 -38.33 -1.59 3.84
C GLU A 17 -38.93 -1.94 2.47
N LEU A 18 -38.31 -1.59 1.39
CA LEU A 18 -38.75 -1.99 0.05
C LEU A 18 -38.70 -3.51 -0.11
N PRO A 19 -39.79 -4.13 -0.62
CA PRO A 19 -39.88 -5.59 -0.74
C PRO A 19 -38.78 -6.22 -1.60
N LEU A 20 -38.30 -5.48 -2.62
CA LEU A 20 -37.17 -5.87 -3.47
C LEU A 20 -35.87 -5.98 -2.68
N ILE A 21 -35.59 -5.08 -1.75
CA ILE A 21 -34.36 -5.09 -0.94
C ILE A 21 -34.43 -6.18 0.12
N LYS A 22 -35.60 -6.49 0.66
CA LYS A 22 -35.76 -7.67 1.54
C LYS A 22 -35.50 -8.97 0.80
N LEU A 23 -35.99 -9.10 -0.44
CA LEU A 23 -35.73 -10.28 -1.28
C LEU A 23 -34.24 -10.41 -1.59
N VAL A 24 -33.58 -9.31 -2.02
CA VAL A 24 -32.13 -9.25 -2.26
C VAL A 24 -31.36 -9.56 -0.98
N GLY A 25 -31.80 -9.10 0.19
CA GLY A 25 -31.19 -9.38 1.48
C GLY A 25 -31.19 -10.87 1.84
N VAL A 26 -32.29 -11.57 1.59
CA VAL A 26 -32.40 -13.03 1.81
C VAL A 26 -31.47 -13.79 0.86
N TRP A 27 -31.46 -13.42 -0.43
CA TRP A 27 -30.55 -14.01 -1.41
C TRP A 27 -29.09 -13.71 -1.10
N ALA A 28 -28.76 -12.47 -0.69
CA ALA A 28 -27.41 -12.07 -0.29
C ALA A 28 -26.91 -12.86 0.93
N GLN A 29 -27.78 -13.15 1.91
CA GLN A 29 -27.40 -14.00 3.05
C GLN A 29 -27.12 -15.43 2.61
N LYS A 30 -27.92 -15.99 1.70
CA LYS A 30 -27.74 -17.35 1.18
C LYS A 30 -26.49 -17.49 0.31
N LEU A 31 -26.17 -16.42 -0.44
CA LEU A 31 -25.01 -16.35 -1.33
C LEU A 31 -23.77 -15.69 -0.68
N ARG A 32 -23.83 -15.37 0.61
CA ARG A 32 -22.76 -14.66 1.33
C ARG A 32 -21.41 -15.35 1.19
N THR A 33 -21.35 -16.66 1.35
CA THR A 33 -20.10 -17.43 1.30
C THR A 33 -19.50 -17.47 -0.12
N PRO A 34 -20.23 -17.82 -1.19
CA PRO A 34 -19.66 -17.81 -2.54
C PRO A 34 -19.31 -16.41 -3.02
N ILE A 35 -20.10 -15.38 -2.66
CA ILE A 35 -19.76 -13.98 -2.98
C ILE A 35 -18.49 -13.55 -2.27
N ALA A 36 -18.31 -13.93 -0.99
CA ALA A 36 -17.09 -13.63 -0.26
C ALA A 36 -15.84 -14.26 -0.90
N TRP A 37 -15.92 -15.53 -1.31
CA TRP A 37 -14.83 -16.18 -2.02
C TRP A 37 -14.51 -15.51 -3.37
N LEU A 38 -15.54 -15.16 -4.13
CA LEU A 38 -15.36 -14.42 -5.38
C LEU A 38 -14.70 -13.05 -5.15
N ALA A 39 -15.14 -12.33 -4.12
CA ALA A 39 -14.56 -11.04 -3.76
C ALA A 39 -13.08 -11.17 -3.35
N ILE A 40 -12.72 -12.20 -2.59
CA ILE A 40 -11.31 -12.49 -2.23
C ILE A 40 -10.50 -12.76 -3.49
N LEU A 41 -10.98 -13.62 -4.38
CA LEU A 41 -10.29 -13.98 -5.62
C LEU A 41 -10.08 -12.75 -6.51
N CYS A 42 -11.11 -11.93 -6.70
CA CYS A 42 -11.03 -10.70 -7.48
C CYS A 42 -10.09 -9.67 -6.82
N GLY A 43 -10.14 -9.54 -5.49
CA GLY A 43 -9.28 -8.62 -4.73
C GLY A 43 -7.80 -9.00 -4.83
N VAL A 44 -7.47 -10.28 -4.63
CA VAL A 44 -6.11 -10.82 -4.80
C VAL A 44 -5.66 -10.65 -6.26
N GLY A 45 -6.51 -11.01 -7.21
CA GLY A 45 -6.23 -10.85 -8.64
C GLY A 45 -5.92 -9.41 -9.02
N THR A 46 -6.66 -8.44 -8.49
CA THR A 46 -6.42 -7.01 -8.73
C THR A 46 -5.09 -6.55 -8.12
N ALA A 47 -4.78 -7.00 -6.90
CA ALA A 47 -3.51 -6.67 -6.24
C ALA A 47 -2.28 -7.19 -7.01
N VAL A 48 -2.34 -8.44 -7.46
CA VAL A 48 -1.28 -9.07 -8.27
C VAL A 48 -1.20 -8.42 -9.66
N TYR A 49 -2.35 -8.17 -10.30
CA TYR A 49 -2.40 -7.56 -11.63
C TYR A 49 -1.71 -6.19 -11.68
N THR A 50 -1.86 -5.35 -10.66
CA THR A 50 -1.22 -4.04 -10.63
C THR A 50 0.31 -4.14 -10.65
N GLY A 51 0.88 -5.08 -9.92
CA GLY A 51 2.32 -5.35 -9.91
C GLY A 51 2.81 -5.95 -11.24
N LEU A 52 2.05 -6.88 -11.83
CA LEU A 52 2.36 -7.47 -13.12
C LEU A 52 2.27 -6.46 -14.26
N LEU A 53 1.31 -5.54 -14.20
CA LEU A 53 1.19 -4.46 -15.17
C LEU A 53 2.43 -3.56 -15.18
N LEU A 54 2.93 -3.17 -14.03
CA LEU A 54 4.17 -2.39 -13.93
C LEU A 54 5.36 -3.18 -14.48
N ARG A 55 5.50 -4.46 -14.14
CA ARG A 55 6.57 -5.33 -14.65
C ARG A 55 6.58 -5.45 -16.16
N SER A 56 5.44 -5.29 -16.85
CA SER A 56 5.35 -5.38 -18.31
C SER A 56 6.03 -4.23 -19.06
N PHE A 57 6.52 -3.21 -18.34
CA PHE A 57 7.27 -2.08 -18.92
C PHE A 57 8.80 -2.28 -18.74
N PRO A 58 9.49 -2.92 -19.70
CA PRO A 58 10.92 -3.23 -19.57
C PRO A 58 11.82 -2.00 -19.61
N ALA A 59 11.31 -0.86 -20.07
CA ALA A 59 12.06 0.38 -20.19
C ALA A 59 12.52 0.95 -18.83
N ALA A 60 11.73 0.80 -17.78
CA ALA A 60 12.08 1.30 -16.44
C ALA A 60 12.60 0.16 -15.57
N THR A 61 13.88 0.19 -15.19
CA THR A 61 14.52 -0.85 -14.37
C THR A 61 13.80 -1.08 -13.04
N LEU A 62 13.24 -0.03 -12.43
CA LEU A 62 12.46 -0.13 -11.21
C LEU A 62 11.23 -1.00 -11.39
N TRP A 63 10.52 -0.85 -12.51
CA TRP A 63 9.28 -1.58 -12.78
C TRP A 63 9.55 -2.98 -13.35
N ALA A 64 10.54 -3.12 -14.21
CA ALA A 64 10.92 -4.39 -14.86
C ALA A 64 11.58 -5.39 -13.90
N ASN A 65 11.16 -5.42 -12.66
CA ASN A 65 11.74 -6.24 -11.62
C ASN A 65 10.74 -7.27 -11.10
N ASP A 66 11.24 -8.49 -10.88
CA ASP A 66 10.44 -9.62 -10.39
C ASP A 66 9.92 -9.44 -8.96
N LEU A 67 10.52 -8.53 -8.17
CA LEU A 67 10.06 -8.21 -6.82
C LEU A 67 8.92 -7.19 -6.77
N VAL A 68 8.58 -6.54 -7.86
CA VAL A 68 7.50 -5.54 -7.92
C VAL A 68 6.12 -6.17 -7.71
N PRO A 69 5.74 -7.27 -8.39
CA PRO A 69 4.45 -7.91 -8.14
C PRO A 69 4.25 -8.35 -6.69
N PRO A 70 5.20 -9.06 -6.03
CA PRO A 70 5.06 -9.40 -4.62
C PRO A 70 5.04 -8.18 -3.71
N LEU A 71 5.83 -7.12 -3.98
CA LEU A 71 5.81 -5.89 -3.20
C LEU A 71 4.43 -5.23 -3.22
N PHE A 72 3.85 -5.04 -4.41
CA PHE A 72 2.52 -4.43 -4.54
C PHE A 72 1.42 -5.29 -3.92
N THR A 73 1.55 -6.61 -4.01
CA THR A 73 0.60 -7.54 -3.39
C THR A 73 0.66 -7.45 -1.86
N VAL A 74 1.86 -7.52 -1.28
CA VAL A 74 2.07 -7.41 0.18
C VAL A 74 1.58 -6.07 0.69
N SER A 75 1.93 -4.97 0.03
CA SER A 75 1.47 -3.62 0.37
C SER A 75 -0.05 -3.46 0.27
N ALA A 76 -0.69 -4.12 -0.70
CA ALA A 76 -2.15 -4.10 -0.82
C ALA A 76 -2.81 -4.84 0.35
N PHE A 77 -2.27 -5.98 0.79
CA PHE A 77 -2.77 -6.70 1.96
C PHE A 77 -2.56 -5.90 3.25
N SER A 78 -1.38 -5.32 3.47
CA SER A 78 -1.10 -4.49 4.65
C SER A 78 -2.05 -3.29 4.72
N THR A 79 -2.20 -2.52 3.62
CA THR A 79 -3.15 -1.40 3.59
C THR A 79 -4.61 -1.85 3.79
N ALA A 80 -5.00 -3.03 3.33
CA ALA A 80 -6.33 -3.57 3.56
C ALA A 80 -6.56 -3.93 5.04
N LEU A 81 -5.57 -4.55 5.71
CA LEU A 81 -5.63 -4.85 7.13
C LEU A 81 -5.64 -3.57 7.97
N ALA A 82 -4.80 -2.59 7.65
CA ALA A 82 -4.79 -1.28 8.31
C ALA A 82 -6.16 -0.59 8.19
N PHE A 83 -6.79 -0.63 7.02
CA PHE A 83 -8.14 -0.10 6.85
C PHE A 83 -9.18 -0.86 7.70
N GLN A 84 -9.09 -2.19 7.77
CA GLN A 84 -9.97 -2.99 8.63
C GLN A 84 -9.77 -2.67 10.11
N LEU A 85 -8.52 -2.52 10.57
CA LEU A 85 -8.19 -2.10 11.93
C LEU A 85 -8.76 -0.72 12.24
N LEU A 86 -8.65 0.23 11.32
CA LEU A 86 -9.22 1.56 11.46
C LEU A 86 -10.74 1.51 11.64
N VAL A 87 -11.44 0.70 10.85
CA VAL A 87 -12.89 0.51 10.99
C VAL A 87 -13.23 -0.21 12.31
N LEU A 88 -12.47 -1.23 12.69
CA LEU A 88 -12.73 -2.04 13.87
C LEU A 88 -12.57 -1.22 15.16
N TYR A 89 -11.47 -0.49 15.28
CA TYR A 89 -11.18 0.34 16.45
C TYR A 89 -11.84 1.72 16.41
N GLY A 90 -11.93 2.36 15.23
CA GLY A 90 -12.48 3.70 15.09
C GLY A 90 -14.01 3.76 15.06
N VAL A 91 -14.65 2.81 14.36
CA VAL A 91 -16.10 2.82 14.16
C VAL A 91 -16.82 1.81 15.05
N LEU A 92 -16.27 0.59 15.18
CA LEU A 92 -16.89 -0.51 15.89
C LEU A 92 -16.54 -0.55 17.37
N HIS A 93 -15.45 0.08 17.79
CA HIS A 93 -14.91 0.09 19.17
C HIS A 93 -14.77 -1.34 19.74
N GLN A 94 -14.43 -2.30 18.87
CA GLN A 94 -14.26 -3.71 19.25
C GLN A 94 -12.78 -4.01 19.47
N HIS A 95 -12.48 -4.68 20.59
CA HIS A 95 -11.13 -5.07 21.00
C HIS A 95 -11.00 -6.59 21.11
N ASP A 96 -11.53 -7.31 20.13
CA ASP A 96 -11.65 -8.76 20.14
C ASP A 96 -10.31 -9.47 19.81
N ALA A 97 -10.30 -10.78 20.01
CA ALA A 97 -9.17 -11.63 19.64
C ALA A 97 -8.83 -11.54 18.14
N LEU A 98 -9.84 -11.27 17.29
CA LEU A 98 -9.69 -11.09 15.85
C LEU A 98 -8.86 -9.83 15.53
N ALA A 99 -9.06 -8.73 16.26
CA ALA A 99 -8.31 -7.50 16.09
C ALA A 99 -6.81 -7.72 16.34
N ARG A 100 -6.47 -8.43 17.41
CA ARG A 100 -5.07 -8.78 17.73
C ARG A 100 -4.41 -9.69 16.67
N TRP A 101 -5.22 -10.50 16.00
CA TRP A 101 -4.74 -11.33 14.90
C TRP A 101 -4.38 -10.47 13.67
N TYR A 102 -5.23 -9.50 13.34
CA TYR A 102 -4.98 -8.54 12.26
C TYR A 102 -3.74 -7.68 12.53
N GLU A 103 -3.53 -7.20 13.75
CA GLU A 103 -2.32 -6.46 14.14
C GLU A 103 -1.04 -7.29 13.91
N ARG A 104 -1.04 -8.57 14.30
CA ARG A 104 0.12 -9.45 14.08
C ARG A 104 0.37 -9.75 12.61
N LEU A 105 -0.69 -9.91 11.83
CA LEU A 105 -0.56 -10.12 10.39
C LEU A 105 -0.04 -8.86 9.70
N ASP A 106 -0.53 -7.69 10.08
CA ASP A 106 -0.07 -6.41 9.52
C ASP A 106 1.41 -6.19 9.82
N MET A 107 1.85 -6.40 11.07
CA MET A 107 3.27 -6.37 11.44
C MET A 107 4.14 -7.28 10.57
N LEU A 108 3.68 -8.51 10.30
CA LEU A 108 4.41 -9.45 9.45
C LEU A 108 4.47 -8.95 8.00
N LEU A 109 3.37 -8.43 7.47
CA LEU A 109 3.33 -7.89 6.11
C LEU A 109 4.24 -6.66 5.95
N ILE A 110 4.25 -5.76 6.93
CA ILE A 110 5.15 -4.60 6.94
C ILE A 110 6.62 -5.08 6.99
N ALA A 111 6.94 -6.10 7.79
CA ALA A 111 8.28 -6.67 7.82
C ALA A 111 8.71 -7.21 6.44
N VAL A 112 7.83 -7.94 5.75
CA VAL A 112 8.08 -8.43 4.39
C VAL A 112 8.23 -7.28 3.40
N GLU A 113 7.41 -6.24 3.52
CA GLU A 113 7.49 -5.04 2.68
C GLU A 113 8.83 -4.32 2.85
N ILE A 114 9.32 -4.18 4.09
CA ILE A 114 10.65 -3.65 4.39
C ILE A 114 11.73 -4.45 3.66
N VAL A 115 11.73 -5.77 3.79
CA VAL A 115 12.72 -6.65 3.14
C VAL A 115 12.68 -6.50 1.61
N LEU A 116 11.50 -6.47 1.00
CA LEU A 116 11.33 -6.33 -0.44
C LEU A 116 11.86 -4.97 -0.94
N ILE A 117 11.53 -3.89 -0.25
CA ILE A 117 11.98 -2.54 -0.62
C ILE A 117 13.50 -2.42 -0.50
N PHE A 118 14.07 -2.86 0.62
CA PHE A 118 15.52 -2.86 0.78
C PHE A 118 16.23 -3.74 -0.26
N SER A 119 15.66 -4.89 -0.62
CA SER A 119 16.20 -5.75 -1.67
C SER A 119 16.19 -5.03 -3.03
N ILE A 120 15.12 -4.33 -3.37
CA ILE A 120 15.04 -3.54 -4.61
C ILE A 120 16.08 -2.41 -4.59
N MET A 121 16.16 -1.64 -3.51
CA MET A 121 17.02 -0.47 -3.41
C MET A 121 18.51 -0.82 -3.36
N LEU A 122 18.89 -1.87 -2.63
CA LEU A 122 20.31 -2.19 -2.40
C LEU A 122 20.90 -3.18 -3.42
N VAL A 123 20.07 -4.07 -3.99
CA VAL A 123 20.57 -5.14 -4.86
C VAL A 123 20.26 -4.86 -6.32
N ILE A 124 19.06 -4.39 -6.65
CA ILE A 124 18.58 -4.35 -8.02
C ILE A 124 18.86 -3.02 -8.70
N LEU A 125 18.53 -1.91 -8.05
CA LEU A 125 18.71 -0.58 -8.63
C LEU A 125 20.18 -0.23 -8.92
N PRO A 126 21.17 -0.57 -8.10
CA PRO A 126 22.57 -0.25 -8.40
C PRO A 126 23.15 -0.97 -9.62
N GLY A 127 22.52 -2.06 -10.06
CA GLY A 127 23.03 -2.88 -11.16
C GLY A 127 22.98 -2.25 -12.56
N ASN A 128 22.16 -1.19 -12.76
CA ASN A 128 21.95 -0.56 -14.06
C ASN A 128 21.95 0.98 -13.95
N LEU A 129 22.36 1.68 -15.02
CA LEU A 129 22.37 3.14 -15.07
C LEU A 129 21.00 3.76 -14.80
N SER A 130 19.94 3.21 -15.40
CA SER A 130 18.56 3.67 -15.13
C SER A 130 18.14 3.43 -13.69
N GLY A 131 18.58 2.32 -13.08
CA GLY A 131 18.35 2.03 -11.66
C GLY A 131 19.09 3.00 -10.75
N GLN A 132 20.33 3.34 -11.06
CA GLN A 132 21.11 4.33 -10.30
C GLN A 132 20.47 5.73 -10.37
N ALA A 133 19.97 6.14 -11.53
CA ALA A 133 19.23 7.38 -11.69
C ALA A 133 17.93 7.38 -10.85
N THR A 134 17.18 6.30 -10.89
CA THR A 134 15.99 6.12 -10.07
C THR A 134 16.31 6.17 -8.57
N LEU A 135 17.39 5.48 -8.15
CA LEU A 135 17.84 5.48 -6.76
C LEU A 135 18.22 6.89 -6.29
N HIS A 136 18.93 7.64 -7.14
CA HIS A 136 19.29 9.02 -6.85
C HIS A 136 18.05 9.91 -6.66
N ILE A 137 17.05 9.79 -7.52
CA ILE A 137 15.78 10.54 -7.42
C ILE A 137 15.06 10.17 -6.09
N LEU A 138 14.95 8.89 -5.77
CA LEU A 138 14.29 8.43 -4.55
C LEU A 138 15.02 8.92 -3.29
N LEU A 139 16.35 8.81 -3.26
CA LEU A 139 17.16 9.25 -2.10
C LEU A 139 17.22 10.76 -1.92
N HIS A 140 17.00 11.55 -2.97
CA HIS A 140 16.91 13.01 -2.86
C HIS A 140 15.50 13.52 -2.60
N SER A 141 14.50 12.66 -2.67
CA SER A 141 13.10 13.02 -2.36
C SER A 141 12.82 12.92 -0.85
N TRP A 142 12.64 14.06 -0.20
CA TRP A 142 12.24 14.13 1.22
C TRP A 142 10.94 13.38 1.51
N GLY A 143 9.99 13.42 0.57
CA GLY A 143 8.72 12.71 0.72
C GLY A 143 8.88 11.18 0.68
N TRP A 144 9.85 10.66 -0.09
CA TRP A 144 10.18 9.24 -0.07
C TRP A 144 10.82 8.83 1.25
N ILE A 145 11.87 9.55 1.69
CA ILE A 145 12.61 9.17 2.89
C ILE A 145 11.76 9.39 4.15
N ILE A 146 11.26 10.61 4.36
CA ILE A 146 10.54 10.95 5.59
C ILE A 146 9.10 10.44 5.52
N GLY A 147 8.38 10.72 4.43
CA GLY A 147 6.97 10.37 4.30
C GLY A 147 6.75 8.88 4.21
N PHE A 148 7.44 8.20 3.29
CA PHE A 148 7.23 6.77 3.07
C PHE A 148 8.09 5.90 4.00
N LEU A 149 9.44 6.00 3.95
CA LEU A 149 10.31 5.09 4.70
C LEU A 149 10.15 5.27 6.21
N ILE A 150 10.16 6.50 6.72
CA ILE A 150 10.11 6.73 8.18
C ILE A 150 8.68 6.66 8.68
N ILE A 151 7.77 7.51 8.18
CA ILE A 151 6.41 7.64 8.71
C ILE A 151 5.50 6.50 8.23
N GLY A 152 5.64 6.08 6.97
CA GLY A 152 4.76 5.08 6.35
C GLY A 152 5.18 3.63 6.60
N LEU A 153 6.44 3.36 6.99
CA LEU A 153 6.96 2.00 7.06
C LEU A 153 7.65 1.70 8.40
N ILE A 154 8.73 2.41 8.76
CA ILE A 154 9.54 2.11 9.96
C ILE A 154 8.77 2.43 11.23
N LEU A 155 8.15 3.60 11.31
CA LEU A 155 7.45 4.03 12.53
C LEU A 155 6.23 3.17 12.85
N PRO A 156 5.33 2.82 11.89
CA PRO A 156 4.25 1.86 12.12
C PRO A 156 4.78 0.51 12.59
N PHE A 157 5.81 -0.02 11.95
CA PHE A 157 6.44 -1.29 12.33
C PHE A 157 6.91 -1.30 13.78
N LEU A 158 7.64 -0.26 14.22
CA LEU A 158 8.10 -0.13 15.61
C LEU A 158 6.94 0.02 16.61
N LEU A 159 5.90 0.75 16.22
CA LEU A 159 4.70 0.90 17.06
C LEU A 159 3.95 -0.43 17.21
N GLU A 160 3.83 -1.22 16.14
CA GLU A 160 3.18 -2.54 16.19
C GLU A 160 3.98 -3.56 17.00
N ILE A 161 5.31 -3.56 16.88
CA ILE A 161 6.18 -4.37 17.75
C ILE A 161 5.88 -4.00 19.22
N LYS A 162 5.93 -2.71 19.56
CA LYS A 162 5.67 -2.25 20.92
C LYS A 162 4.26 -2.61 21.38
N GLY A 163 3.26 -2.47 20.51
CA GLY A 163 1.87 -2.84 20.79
C GLY A 163 1.69 -4.33 21.04
N THR A 164 2.37 -5.18 20.24
CA THR A 164 2.29 -6.63 20.36
C THR A 164 2.95 -7.14 21.66
N PHE A 165 4.09 -6.56 22.07
CA PHE A 165 4.79 -7.00 23.27
C PHE A 165 4.24 -6.40 24.58
N ASN A 166 3.88 -5.09 24.57
CA ASN A 166 3.45 -4.38 25.78
C ASN A 166 1.93 -4.25 25.91
N GLY A 167 1.19 -4.64 24.89
CA GLY A 167 -0.25 -4.38 24.77
C GLY A 167 -0.56 -2.90 24.45
N TRP A 168 -1.61 -2.69 23.68
CA TRP A 168 -2.07 -1.34 23.37
C TRP A 168 -2.84 -0.72 24.56
N LYS A 169 -2.48 0.50 24.93
CA LYS A 169 -3.25 1.27 25.91
C LYS A 169 -4.31 2.10 25.17
N GLY A 170 -5.44 1.48 24.86
CA GLY A 170 -6.57 2.11 24.16
C GLY A 170 -6.54 1.97 22.64
N SER A 171 -7.55 2.51 21.97
CA SER A 171 -7.73 2.45 20.52
C SER A 171 -6.92 3.47 19.72
N ALA A 172 -6.61 4.62 20.33
CA ALA A 172 -5.93 5.73 19.65
C ALA A 172 -4.60 5.37 18.99
N PRO A 173 -3.66 4.65 19.64
CA PRO A 173 -2.40 4.29 19.00
C PRO A 173 -2.59 3.33 17.82
N VAL A 174 -3.54 2.40 17.88
CA VAL A 174 -3.84 1.49 16.77
C VAL A 174 -4.40 2.26 15.56
N ILE A 175 -5.31 3.19 15.79
CA ILE A 175 -5.86 4.07 14.75
C ILE A 175 -4.75 4.90 14.11
N LEU A 176 -3.85 5.47 14.92
CA LEU A 176 -2.72 6.25 14.42
C LEU A 176 -1.80 5.40 13.53
N THR A 177 -1.44 4.20 13.98
CA THR A 177 -0.60 3.27 13.22
C THR A 177 -1.28 2.89 11.90
N ALA A 178 -2.57 2.54 11.93
CA ALA A 178 -3.33 2.23 10.72
C ALA A 178 -3.38 3.40 9.72
N CYS A 179 -3.54 4.63 10.19
CA CYS A 179 -3.48 5.81 9.33
C CYS A 179 -2.09 6.00 8.69
N MET A 180 -1.01 5.74 9.45
CA MET A 180 0.36 5.81 8.94
C MET A 180 0.61 4.75 7.86
N VAL A 181 0.16 3.51 8.06
CA VAL A 181 0.27 2.43 7.07
C VAL A 181 -0.50 2.77 5.78
N LEU A 182 -1.72 3.31 5.90
CA LEU A 182 -2.49 3.76 4.74
C LEU A 182 -1.79 4.87 3.97
N LEU A 183 -1.24 5.85 4.68
CA LEU A 183 -0.44 6.92 4.07
C LEU A 183 0.82 6.35 3.40
N GLY A 184 1.51 5.43 4.06
CA GLY A 184 2.68 4.74 3.53
C GLY A 184 2.37 4.00 2.22
N GLY A 185 1.31 3.21 2.19
CA GLY A 185 0.89 2.50 0.98
C GLY A 185 0.49 3.42 -0.18
N PHE A 186 -0.08 4.60 0.12
CA PHE A 186 -0.34 5.62 -0.90
C PHE A 186 0.98 6.22 -1.44
N LEU A 187 1.89 6.61 -0.54
CA LEU A 187 3.18 7.19 -0.92
C LEU A 187 4.06 6.20 -1.67
N LEU A 188 4.07 4.92 -1.29
CA LEU A 188 4.75 3.87 -2.05
C LEU A 188 4.32 3.89 -3.52
N ARG A 189 3.01 3.81 -3.77
CA ARG A 189 2.47 3.80 -5.13
C ARG A 189 2.80 5.09 -5.89
N HIS A 190 2.64 6.23 -5.22
CA HIS A 190 2.93 7.54 -5.82
C HIS A 190 4.40 7.65 -6.25
N TYR A 191 5.34 7.40 -5.34
CA TYR A 191 6.77 7.51 -5.65
C TYR A 191 7.26 6.42 -6.58
N PHE A 192 6.71 5.22 -6.49
CA PHE A 192 7.07 4.12 -7.37
C PHE A 192 6.68 4.41 -8.83
N LEU A 193 5.54 5.05 -9.05
CA LEU A 193 5.10 5.50 -10.37
C LEU A 193 5.91 6.70 -10.87
N ALA A 194 6.16 7.68 -9.99
CA ALA A 194 6.87 8.90 -10.35
C ALA A 194 8.37 8.68 -10.66
N SER A 195 9.00 7.68 -10.04
CA SER A 195 10.45 7.44 -10.16
C SER A 195 10.85 6.41 -11.22
N GLY A 196 9.90 5.91 -12.02
CA GLY A 196 10.18 5.03 -13.16
C GLY A 196 10.86 5.76 -14.31
N VAL A 197 12.18 5.92 -14.23
CA VAL A 197 12.99 6.64 -15.23
C VAL A 197 13.69 5.66 -16.17
N TYR A 198 13.70 5.99 -17.45
CA TYR A 198 14.50 5.31 -18.47
C TYR A 198 15.66 6.20 -18.93
N VAL A 199 16.87 5.71 -18.76
CA VAL A 199 18.09 6.36 -19.27
C VAL A 199 18.52 5.64 -20.54
N PHE A 200 18.59 6.37 -21.66
CA PHE A 200 19.02 5.80 -22.92
C PHE A 200 20.52 5.40 -22.84
N PRO A 201 20.89 4.17 -23.27
CA PRO A 201 22.28 3.70 -23.18
C PRO A 201 23.28 4.59 -23.93
N TRP A 202 22.84 5.26 -24.98
CA TRP A 202 23.68 6.17 -25.76
C TRP A 202 23.74 7.59 -25.20
N ALA A 203 22.94 7.94 -24.20
CA ALA A 203 23.03 9.26 -23.56
C ALA A 203 24.39 9.50 -22.87
N ASN A 204 25.09 8.41 -22.50
CA ASN A 204 26.44 8.46 -21.93
C ASN A 204 27.55 8.20 -22.97
N ALA A 205 27.19 7.81 -24.19
CA ALA A 205 28.17 7.56 -25.28
C ALA A 205 28.53 8.81 -26.08
N GLY A 206 27.79 9.89 -25.90
CA GLY A 206 28.08 11.20 -26.52
C GLY A 206 29.09 11.98 -25.70
N HIS A 207 30.20 12.32 -26.31
CA HIS A 207 31.41 12.87 -25.75
C HIS A 207 31.26 14.20 -25.01
N ASP A 208 30.18 14.90 -25.07
CA ASP A 208 30.05 16.22 -24.44
C ASP A 208 28.71 16.27 -23.66
N GLY A 209 28.80 16.11 -22.38
CA GLY A 209 27.87 16.22 -21.28
C GLY A 209 26.61 17.09 -21.36
N VAL A 210 26.25 17.61 -22.53
CA VAL A 210 25.17 18.59 -22.70
C VAL A 210 23.78 17.92 -22.64
N LEU A 211 23.62 16.72 -23.19
CA LEU A 211 22.31 16.02 -23.13
C LEU A 211 22.08 15.30 -21.81
N GLY A 212 23.12 14.73 -21.21
CA GLY A 212 23.04 14.10 -19.89
C GLY A 212 22.78 15.12 -18.78
N ALA A 213 23.49 16.26 -18.80
CA ALA A 213 23.28 17.34 -17.84
C ALA A 213 21.90 18.00 -17.97
N GLY A 214 21.37 18.12 -19.20
CA GLY A 214 20.04 18.70 -19.43
C GLY A 214 18.90 17.88 -18.85
N ILE A 215 18.97 16.55 -18.95
CA ILE A 215 17.95 15.66 -18.38
C ILE A 215 18.02 15.65 -16.84
N TYR A 216 19.24 15.63 -16.27
CA TYR A 216 19.40 15.73 -14.82
C TYR A 216 18.93 17.10 -14.29
N HIS A 217 19.15 18.18 -15.02
CA HIS A 217 18.74 19.53 -14.60
C HIS A 217 17.21 19.70 -14.62
N VAL A 218 16.52 19.11 -15.58
CA VAL A 218 15.04 19.12 -15.66
C VAL A 218 14.41 18.29 -14.54
N LEU A 219 15.04 17.20 -14.11
CA LEU A 219 14.53 16.32 -13.05
C LEU A 219 14.87 16.81 -11.62
N THR A 220 15.83 17.71 -11.46
CA THR A 220 16.25 18.26 -10.15
C THR A 220 15.73 19.66 -9.86
N SER A 221 15.07 20.30 -10.82
CA SER A 221 14.57 21.68 -10.69
C SER A 221 13.13 21.80 -10.20
N HIS A 222 12.54 20.70 -9.67
CA HIS A 222 11.21 20.70 -9.02
C HIS A 222 11.24 20.13 -7.62
#